data_881664d0ea83023d00bc14b63181e2b1
#
_entry.id   881664d0ea83023d00bc14b63181e2b1
#
_cell.length_a   1.000
_cell.length_b   1.000
_cell.length_c   1.000
_cell.angle_alpha   90.00
_cell.angle_beta   90.00
_cell.angle_gamma   90.00
#
_symmetry.space_group_name_H-M   'P 1'
#
loop_
_entity.id
_entity.type
_entity.pdbx_description
1 polymer ?
#
loop_
_entity_poly.entity_id
_entity_poly.type
_entity_poly.pdbx_seq_one_letter_code
_entity_poly.pdbx_strand_id
1 'polypeptide(L)'
;TIKPGMRLRIQGNVAPDRFNNDEMTLTPTGIMKIDVPERKDEAEVKRVELHCHTKMSKMDGLTPMEDLVKKAIKWGHKALAITDHGVVQAFPFCYNAAKKSDLKLIFGMEGYLISDREDIKEGIDQESVDTKKKATRNKIKSNHIIILAQNEVGMRNLYKLVTISHLRYLNGRPLLPREVIMEHRDGLILGSACEAGELYRAMMAGASEEVLEEIASFYDYLEIQPTGNNMFLVHKEVCTVKQIEEYNRRIYELGKRLGKLTVATGDVHFLNPEDAVYREILQAPWHKPGEVEYQPPLYYRTTEEMLAEFAYLGEDVAYEVCVTN
;
A
#
# COMPACT_ATOMS: atom_id res chain seq x y z
N THR A 1 -23.87 -27.01 -14.11
CA THR A 1 -24.15 -26.40 -12.79
C THR A 1 -23.18 -25.23 -12.61
N ILE A 2 -23.70 -24.02 -12.35
CA ILE A 2 -22.90 -22.85 -12.02
C ILE A 2 -22.35 -23.04 -10.60
N LYS A 3 -21.06 -22.75 -10.41
CA LYS A 3 -20.39 -22.82 -9.11
C LYS A 3 -19.76 -21.47 -8.77
N PRO A 4 -19.63 -21.11 -7.48
CA PRO A 4 -18.87 -19.94 -7.07
C PRO A 4 -17.46 -19.92 -7.68
N GLY A 5 -17.00 -18.75 -8.13
CA GLY A 5 -15.70 -18.57 -8.80
C GLY A 5 -15.69 -18.85 -10.30
N MET A 6 -16.78 -19.30 -10.89
CA MET A 6 -16.88 -19.42 -12.35
C MET A 6 -17.05 -18.04 -12.99
N ARG A 7 -16.29 -17.75 -14.05
CA ARG A 7 -16.53 -16.59 -14.92
C ARG A 7 -17.51 -16.97 -16.02
N LEU A 8 -18.53 -16.16 -16.17
CA LEU A 8 -19.63 -16.44 -17.09
C LEU A 8 -19.88 -15.21 -17.99
N ARG A 9 -20.15 -15.45 -19.27
CA ARG A 9 -20.82 -14.48 -20.15
C ARG A 9 -22.28 -14.81 -20.14
N ILE A 10 -23.09 -13.84 -19.72
CA ILE A 10 -24.54 -14.01 -19.64
C ILE A 10 -25.19 -13.05 -20.64
N GLN A 11 -26.06 -13.58 -21.49
CA GLN A 11 -26.94 -12.80 -22.35
C GLN A 11 -28.36 -12.95 -21.81
N GLY A 12 -29.11 -11.86 -21.78
CA GLY A 12 -30.48 -11.90 -21.27
C GLY A 12 -31.17 -10.55 -21.29
N ASN A 13 -32.40 -10.53 -20.83
CA ASN A 13 -33.21 -9.33 -20.70
C ASN A 13 -33.11 -8.78 -19.28
N VAL A 14 -32.86 -7.48 -19.14
CA VAL A 14 -32.84 -6.78 -17.86
C VAL A 14 -34.18 -6.05 -17.70
N ALA A 15 -34.86 -6.31 -16.61
CA ALA A 15 -36.14 -5.68 -16.25
C ALA A 15 -36.22 -5.46 -14.74
N PRO A 16 -37.09 -4.56 -14.26
CA PRO A 16 -37.37 -4.45 -12.83
C PRO A 16 -37.80 -5.81 -12.25
N ASP A 17 -37.34 -6.10 -11.04
CA ASP A 17 -37.75 -7.33 -10.35
C ASP A 17 -39.26 -7.33 -10.10
N ARG A 18 -39.88 -8.48 -10.21
CA ARG A 18 -41.36 -8.61 -10.09
C ARG A 18 -41.85 -8.37 -8.66
N PHE A 19 -40.98 -8.52 -7.68
CA PHE A 19 -41.31 -8.43 -6.25
C PHE A 19 -40.69 -7.22 -5.57
N ASN A 20 -39.63 -6.65 -6.18
CA ASN A 20 -38.96 -5.45 -5.70
C ASN A 20 -38.61 -4.52 -6.89
N ASN A 21 -39.48 -3.58 -7.17
CA ASN A 21 -39.34 -2.66 -8.31
C ASN A 21 -38.10 -1.77 -8.26
N ASP A 22 -37.42 -1.65 -7.11
CA ASP A 22 -36.18 -0.89 -6.95
C ASP A 22 -34.94 -1.70 -7.37
N GLU A 23 -35.11 -2.98 -7.66
CA GLU A 23 -34.05 -3.86 -8.13
C GLU A 23 -34.23 -4.25 -9.60
N MET A 24 -33.09 -4.41 -10.30
CA MET A 24 -33.08 -4.89 -11.67
C MET A 24 -32.71 -6.37 -11.72
N THR A 25 -33.52 -7.19 -12.38
CA THR A 25 -33.27 -8.62 -12.54
C THR A 25 -32.87 -8.94 -13.97
N LEU A 26 -31.78 -9.70 -14.14
CA LEU A 26 -31.34 -10.25 -15.41
C LEU A 26 -31.96 -11.65 -15.61
N THR A 27 -32.88 -11.78 -16.58
CA THR A 27 -33.41 -13.07 -17.02
C THR A 27 -32.52 -13.62 -18.13
N PRO A 28 -31.68 -14.65 -17.87
CA PRO A 28 -30.70 -15.13 -18.84
C PRO A 28 -31.40 -15.92 -19.98
N THR A 29 -31.03 -15.59 -21.21
CA THR A 29 -31.39 -16.37 -22.43
C THR A 29 -30.22 -17.22 -22.92
N GLY A 30 -28.99 -16.91 -22.49
CA GLY A 30 -27.78 -17.65 -22.76
C GLY A 30 -26.75 -17.48 -21.66
N ILE A 31 -26.11 -18.59 -21.26
CA ILE A 31 -25.02 -18.58 -20.28
C ILE A 31 -23.86 -19.39 -20.86
N MET A 32 -22.71 -18.79 -20.97
CA MET A 32 -21.48 -19.41 -21.45
C MET A 32 -20.38 -19.29 -20.39
N LYS A 33 -19.73 -20.39 -20.05
CA LYS A 33 -18.51 -20.34 -19.24
C LYS A 33 -17.39 -19.68 -20.05
N ILE A 34 -16.71 -18.75 -19.44
CA ILE A 34 -15.54 -18.10 -20.03
C ILE A 34 -14.31 -18.66 -19.34
N ASP A 35 -13.42 -19.26 -20.10
CA ASP A 35 -12.09 -19.62 -19.62
C ASP A 35 -11.18 -18.40 -19.82
N VAL A 36 -10.97 -17.66 -18.73
CA VAL A 36 -10.00 -16.56 -18.71
C VAL A 36 -8.70 -17.13 -18.21
N PRO A 37 -7.59 -16.99 -18.97
CA PRO A 37 -6.28 -17.41 -18.52
C PRO A 37 -5.99 -16.77 -17.16
N GLU A 38 -5.66 -17.58 -16.17
CA GLU A 38 -5.25 -17.08 -14.87
C GLU A 38 -3.83 -16.52 -14.98
N ARG A 39 -3.62 -15.31 -14.43
CA ARG A 39 -2.28 -14.72 -14.32
C ARG A 39 -1.39 -15.63 -13.48
N LYS A 40 -0.19 -15.91 -14.00
CA LYS A 40 0.84 -16.70 -13.34
C LYS A 40 2.12 -15.90 -13.29
N ASP A 41 2.89 -16.07 -12.25
CA ASP A 41 4.26 -15.59 -12.16
C ASP A 41 5.17 -16.71 -12.65
N GLU A 42 5.77 -16.55 -13.84
CA GLU A 42 6.61 -17.58 -14.49
C GLU A 42 8.11 -17.32 -14.34
N ALA A 43 8.51 -16.18 -13.72
CA ALA A 43 9.92 -15.88 -13.49
C ALA A 43 10.62 -17.02 -12.71
N GLU A 44 11.88 -17.29 -13.03
CA GLU A 44 12.67 -18.31 -12.31
C GLU A 44 12.93 -17.89 -10.86
N VAL A 45 13.34 -16.63 -10.65
CA VAL A 45 13.49 -16.01 -9.33
C VAL A 45 12.34 -15.05 -9.11
N LYS A 46 11.55 -15.30 -8.07
CA LYS A 46 10.37 -14.50 -7.75
C LYS A 46 10.74 -13.27 -6.91
N ARG A 47 10.06 -12.18 -7.19
CA ARG A 47 10.10 -10.97 -6.35
C ARG A 47 9.48 -11.21 -4.96
N VAL A 48 9.79 -10.35 -4.02
CA VAL A 48 9.12 -10.26 -2.72
C VAL A 48 8.34 -8.96 -2.68
N GLU A 49 7.05 -9.02 -2.24
CA GLU A 49 6.28 -7.81 -2.01
C GLU A 49 6.48 -7.33 -0.56
N LEU A 50 6.91 -6.08 -0.41
CA LEU A 50 7.21 -5.48 0.90
C LEU A 50 6.20 -4.41 1.32
N HIS A 51 5.24 -4.04 0.44
CA HIS A 51 4.21 -3.05 0.73
C HIS A 51 2.85 -3.54 0.22
N CYS A 52 2.05 -4.09 1.13
CA CYS A 52 0.82 -4.76 0.77
C CYS A 52 -0.28 -4.60 1.82
N HIS A 53 -1.47 -4.25 1.34
CA HIS A 53 -2.66 -3.98 2.14
C HIS A 53 -3.70 -5.09 1.99
N THR A 54 -4.33 -5.42 3.09
CA THR A 54 -5.50 -6.29 3.13
C THR A 54 -6.77 -5.45 3.36
N LYS A 55 -7.92 -6.10 3.41
CA LYS A 55 -9.19 -5.43 3.78
C LYS A 55 -9.19 -4.83 5.19
N MET A 56 -8.13 -5.05 5.99
CA MET A 56 -7.95 -4.38 7.29
C MET A 56 -7.46 -2.93 7.13
N SER A 57 -6.92 -2.55 5.97
CA SER A 57 -6.76 -1.17 5.54
C SER A 57 -8.13 -0.62 5.16
N LYS A 58 -8.87 -0.15 6.18
CA LYS A 58 -10.28 0.20 6.11
C LYS A 58 -10.56 1.22 5.01
N MET A 59 -11.56 0.94 4.16
CA MET A 59 -11.99 1.78 3.04
C MET A 59 -10.92 1.96 1.95
N ASP A 60 -9.92 1.07 1.89
CA ASP A 60 -8.82 1.17 0.95
C ASP A 60 -8.43 -0.19 0.36
N GLY A 61 -8.00 -1.14 1.18
CA GLY A 61 -7.68 -2.50 0.76
C GLY A 61 -8.92 -3.35 0.52
N LEU A 62 -8.90 -4.15 -0.57
CA LEU A 62 -10.02 -5.03 -0.93
C LEU A 62 -9.78 -6.49 -0.55
N THR A 63 -8.51 -6.90 -0.54
CA THR A 63 -8.16 -8.33 -0.54
C THR A 63 -8.36 -8.96 0.83
N PRO A 64 -9.14 -10.07 0.93
CA PRO A 64 -9.12 -10.90 2.11
C PRO A 64 -7.71 -11.44 2.37
N MET A 65 -7.30 -11.47 3.64
CA MET A 65 -5.96 -11.85 4.05
C MET A 65 -5.53 -13.22 3.52
N GLU A 66 -6.44 -14.18 3.62
CA GLU A 66 -6.18 -15.56 3.18
C GLU A 66 -6.00 -15.68 1.67
N ASP A 67 -6.69 -14.86 0.89
CA ASP A 67 -6.64 -14.91 -0.57
C ASP A 67 -5.33 -14.29 -1.09
N LEU A 68 -4.86 -13.23 -0.43
CA LEU A 68 -3.54 -12.65 -0.69
C LEU A 68 -2.43 -13.68 -0.47
N VAL A 69 -2.44 -14.36 0.70
CA VAL A 69 -1.46 -15.40 1.06
C VAL A 69 -1.53 -16.58 0.09
N LYS A 70 -2.73 -17.07 -0.23
CA LYS A 70 -2.92 -18.17 -1.19
C LYS A 70 -2.39 -17.80 -2.58
N LYS A 71 -2.57 -16.55 -3.01
CA LYS A 71 -2.06 -16.07 -4.30
C LYS A 71 -0.52 -16.09 -4.32
N ALA A 72 0.12 -15.57 -3.27
CA ALA A 72 1.58 -15.60 -3.14
C ALA A 72 2.13 -17.03 -3.15
N ILE A 73 1.51 -17.95 -2.39
CA ILE A 73 1.87 -19.38 -2.38
C ILE A 73 1.73 -19.98 -3.79
N LYS A 74 0.60 -19.74 -4.45
CA LYS A 74 0.30 -20.26 -5.79
C LYS A 74 1.32 -19.79 -6.83
N TRP A 75 1.82 -18.58 -6.69
CA TRP A 75 2.84 -18.01 -7.57
C TRP A 75 4.28 -18.42 -7.21
N GLY A 76 4.46 -19.09 -6.06
CA GLY A 76 5.77 -19.56 -5.59
C GLY A 76 6.64 -18.45 -5.03
N HIS A 77 6.04 -17.32 -4.59
CA HIS A 77 6.75 -16.26 -3.90
C HIS A 77 7.37 -16.79 -2.60
N LYS A 78 8.58 -16.33 -2.26
CA LYS A 78 9.30 -16.80 -1.07
C LYS A 78 8.90 -16.06 0.20
N ALA A 79 8.51 -14.79 0.06
CA ALA A 79 8.05 -13.98 1.17
C ALA A 79 6.99 -12.97 0.71
N LEU A 80 6.21 -12.48 1.69
CA LEU A 80 5.18 -11.47 1.53
C LEU A 80 5.09 -10.64 2.80
N ALA A 81 5.19 -9.31 2.68
CA ALA A 81 4.92 -8.42 3.80
C ALA A 81 3.41 -8.10 3.89
N ILE A 82 2.95 -7.88 5.12
CA ILE A 82 1.61 -7.39 5.44
C ILE A 82 1.79 -6.05 6.15
N THR A 83 1.35 -4.97 5.50
CA THR A 83 1.63 -3.60 5.91
C THR A 83 0.38 -2.73 5.90
N ASP A 84 -0.69 -3.18 6.53
CA ASP A 84 -1.94 -2.43 6.63
C ASP A 84 -1.76 -1.07 7.31
N HIS A 85 -2.61 -0.10 6.96
CA HIS A 85 -2.59 1.27 7.46
C HIS A 85 -2.79 1.35 8.98
N GLY A 86 -1.71 1.56 9.72
CA GLY A 86 -1.69 1.79 11.17
C GLY A 86 -2.20 0.65 12.03
N VAL A 87 -2.41 -0.54 11.47
CA VAL A 87 -3.07 -1.68 12.14
C VAL A 87 -2.37 -3.01 11.83
N VAL A 88 -2.65 -4.03 12.64
CA VAL A 88 -2.00 -5.36 12.56
C VAL A 88 -3.00 -6.53 12.66
N GLN A 89 -4.29 -6.27 12.49
CA GLN A 89 -5.34 -7.29 12.68
C GLN A 89 -5.28 -8.44 11.68
N ALA A 90 -4.63 -8.24 10.53
CA ALA A 90 -4.48 -9.27 9.50
C ALA A 90 -3.54 -10.41 9.91
N PHE A 91 -2.62 -10.21 10.86
CA PHE A 91 -1.53 -11.14 11.17
C PHE A 91 -1.98 -12.56 11.50
N PRO A 92 -2.95 -12.81 12.41
CA PRO A 92 -3.36 -14.16 12.73
C PRO A 92 -3.97 -14.91 11.54
N PHE A 93 -4.71 -14.20 10.68
CA PHE A 93 -5.34 -14.77 9.49
C PHE A 93 -4.29 -15.15 8.44
N CYS A 94 -3.34 -14.23 8.16
CA CYS A 94 -2.23 -14.50 7.24
C CYS A 94 -1.36 -15.66 7.74
N TYR A 95 -1.01 -15.67 9.04
CA TYR A 95 -0.25 -16.77 9.65
C TYR A 95 -0.97 -18.12 9.49
N ASN A 96 -2.26 -18.18 9.79
CA ASN A 96 -3.02 -19.41 9.65
C ASN A 96 -3.11 -19.90 8.20
N ALA A 97 -3.18 -18.98 7.23
CA ALA A 97 -3.18 -19.31 5.81
C ALA A 97 -1.82 -19.83 5.32
N ALA A 98 -0.71 -19.29 5.86
CA ALA A 98 0.66 -19.62 5.42
C ALA A 98 1.31 -20.78 6.16
N LYS A 99 0.88 -21.14 7.39
CA LYS A 99 1.57 -22.07 8.31
C LYS A 99 1.87 -23.48 7.80
N LYS A 100 1.26 -23.87 6.67
CA LYS A 100 1.51 -25.17 6.01
C LYS A 100 2.23 -25.03 4.67
N SER A 101 2.85 -23.89 4.42
CA SER A 101 3.61 -23.57 3.21
C SER A 101 5.01 -23.06 3.57
N ASP A 102 5.87 -22.94 2.57
CA ASP A 102 7.21 -22.37 2.72
C ASP A 102 7.22 -20.85 2.56
N LEU A 103 6.05 -20.21 2.44
CA LEU A 103 5.94 -18.76 2.33
C LEU A 103 6.31 -18.10 3.67
N LYS A 104 7.36 -17.28 3.67
CA LYS A 104 7.73 -16.44 4.81
C LYS A 104 6.82 -15.21 4.87
N LEU A 105 6.11 -15.03 5.97
CA LEU A 105 5.40 -13.78 6.23
C LEU A 105 6.33 -12.78 6.92
N ILE A 106 6.31 -11.55 6.41
CA ILE A 106 6.98 -10.40 7.03
C ILE A 106 5.87 -9.54 7.62
N PHE A 107 5.88 -9.40 8.93
CA PHE A 107 4.86 -8.64 9.65
C PHE A 107 5.30 -7.18 9.79
N GLY A 108 4.43 -6.27 9.40
CA GLY A 108 4.68 -4.85 9.46
C GLY A 108 3.41 -4.03 9.45
N MET A 109 3.55 -2.74 9.36
CA MET A 109 2.45 -1.81 9.12
C MET A 109 2.92 -0.62 8.30
N GLU A 110 2.03 0.02 7.57
CA GLU A 110 2.23 1.35 7.07
C GLU A 110 1.74 2.35 8.13
N GLY A 111 2.68 3.05 8.77
CA GLY A 111 2.39 4.02 9.83
C GLY A 111 2.20 5.44 9.29
N TYR A 112 1.72 6.33 10.15
CA TYR A 112 1.52 7.75 9.85
C TYR A 112 2.52 8.58 10.65
N LEU A 113 3.70 8.80 10.07
CA LEU A 113 4.82 9.54 10.67
C LEU A 113 4.49 11.03 10.76
N ILE A 114 4.66 11.62 11.94
CA ILE A 114 4.69 13.07 12.11
C ILE A 114 6.15 13.52 11.99
N SER A 115 6.41 14.48 11.11
CA SER A 115 7.73 15.11 10.99
C SER A 115 7.96 16.08 12.16
N ASP A 116 9.19 16.15 12.68
CA ASP A 116 9.57 17.00 13.82
C ASP A 116 9.70 18.50 13.47
N ARG A 117 9.33 18.90 12.26
CA ARG A 117 9.39 20.29 11.84
C ARG A 117 8.42 21.16 12.62
N GLU A 118 8.85 22.35 12.99
CA GLU A 118 8.21 23.28 13.93
C GLU A 118 6.75 23.63 13.64
N ASP A 119 6.30 23.48 12.41
CA ASP A 119 4.92 23.71 11.96
C ASP A 119 3.91 22.72 12.56
N ILE A 120 4.37 21.70 13.33
CA ILE A 120 3.53 20.60 13.86
C ILE A 120 3.43 20.67 15.41
N LYS A 121 4.36 21.34 16.09
CA LYS A 121 4.36 21.42 17.56
C LYS A 121 3.17 22.21 18.15
N GLU A 122 2.57 23.11 17.38
CA GLU A 122 1.44 23.95 17.85
C GLU A 122 0.09 23.21 17.96
N GLY A 123 0.00 21.94 17.58
CA GLY A 123 -1.27 21.18 17.53
C GLY A 123 -1.45 20.09 18.59
N ILE A 124 -0.43 19.80 19.42
CA ILE A 124 -0.46 18.68 20.38
C ILE A 124 -0.26 19.20 21.82
N ASP A 125 -1.05 20.17 22.24
CA ASP A 125 -1.17 20.45 23.67
C ASP A 125 -2.05 19.38 24.34
N GLN A 126 -1.44 18.63 25.26
CA GLN A 126 -2.01 17.46 25.97
C GLN A 126 -3.11 17.83 26.98
N GLU A 127 -3.53 19.08 27.07
CA GLU A 127 -4.53 19.53 28.05
C GLU A 127 -5.75 20.21 27.40
N SER A 128 -6.57 19.45 26.70
CA SER A 128 -8.01 19.81 26.63
C SER A 128 -8.87 18.64 26.18
N VAL A 129 -9.11 17.71 27.07
CA VAL A 129 -10.34 16.90 27.04
C VAL A 129 -11.50 17.78 27.52
N ASP A 130 -11.85 18.78 26.75
CA ASP A 130 -13.09 19.51 26.92
C ASP A 130 -14.06 19.17 25.79
N THR A 131 -15.02 18.31 26.09
CA THR A 131 -15.93 17.60 25.19
C THR A 131 -17.02 18.49 24.57
N LYS A 132 -16.92 19.82 24.59
CA LYS A 132 -18.02 20.72 24.18
C LYS A 132 -17.72 21.79 23.14
N LYS A 133 -16.55 21.86 22.55
CA LYS A 133 -16.34 22.73 21.39
C LYS A 133 -16.01 21.87 20.16
N LYS A 134 -16.87 21.89 19.14
CA LYS A 134 -16.55 21.55 17.77
C LYS A 134 -15.48 22.54 17.25
N ALA A 135 -14.25 22.44 17.77
CA ALA A 135 -13.10 23.07 17.16
C ALA A 135 -12.87 22.32 15.84
N THR A 136 -12.72 23.04 14.77
CA THR A 136 -12.10 22.57 13.53
C THR A 136 -10.76 21.97 13.94
N ARG A 137 -10.71 20.65 14.10
CA ARG A 137 -9.46 19.94 14.38
C ARG A 137 -8.54 20.23 13.21
N ASN A 138 -7.50 21.02 13.43
CA ASN A 138 -6.44 21.20 12.45
C ASN A 138 -5.90 19.81 12.12
N LYS A 139 -6.04 19.40 10.86
CA LYS A 139 -5.61 18.08 10.40
C LYS A 139 -4.10 18.08 10.38
N ILE A 140 -3.49 17.40 11.36
CA ILE A 140 -2.03 17.26 11.42
C ILE A 140 -1.56 16.55 10.16
N LYS A 141 -0.61 17.14 9.45
CA LYS A 141 0.01 16.52 8.28
C LYS A 141 0.86 15.34 8.73
N SER A 142 0.69 14.19 8.11
CA SER A 142 1.49 13.00 8.36
C SER A 142 2.01 12.43 7.05
N ASN A 143 3.13 11.76 7.11
CA ASN A 143 3.75 11.05 6.00
C ASN A 143 3.60 9.53 6.24
N HIS A 144 3.58 8.75 5.18
CA HIS A 144 3.61 7.30 5.29
C HIS A 144 5.02 6.81 5.62
N ILE A 145 5.11 5.73 6.37
CA ILE A 145 6.33 5.01 6.72
C ILE A 145 6.04 3.53 6.81
N ILE A 146 6.89 2.70 6.21
CA ILE A 146 6.81 1.26 6.40
C ILE A 146 7.62 0.84 7.61
N ILE A 147 7.02 0.06 8.49
CA ILE A 147 7.65 -0.45 9.72
C ILE A 147 7.51 -1.97 9.69
N LEU A 148 8.63 -2.69 9.48
CA LEU A 148 8.67 -4.15 9.42
C LEU A 148 9.30 -4.71 10.70
N ALA A 149 8.76 -5.81 11.23
CA ALA A 149 9.36 -6.52 12.34
C ALA A 149 10.43 -7.50 11.83
N GLN A 150 11.68 -7.31 12.25
CA GLN A 150 12.80 -8.16 11.89
C GLN A 150 12.87 -9.44 12.76
N ASN A 151 12.43 -9.35 14.01
CA ASN A 151 12.52 -10.41 15.00
C ASN A 151 11.42 -10.25 16.08
N GLU A 152 11.44 -11.09 17.12
CA GLU A 152 10.46 -11.03 18.20
C GLU A 152 10.49 -9.72 19.00
N VAL A 153 11.64 -9.08 19.16
CA VAL A 153 11.75 -7.77 19.81
C VAL A 153 11.03 -6.74 18.96
N GLY A 154 11.32 -6.72 17.66
CA GLY A 154 10.63 -5.86 16.69
C GLY A 154 9.13 -6.09 16.66
N MET A 155 8.67 -7.34 16.73
CA MET A 155 7.23 -7.65 16.80
C MET A 155 6.57 -7.02 18.04
N ARG A 156 7.21 -7.13 19.20
CA ARG A 156 6.70 -6.49 20.44
C ARG A 156 6.70 -4.97 20.34
N ASN A 157 7.74 -4.40 19.74
CA ASN A 157 7.84 -2.96 19.52
C ASN A 157 6.81 -2.47 18.50
N LEU A 158 6.56 -3.22 17.43
CA LEU A 158 5.49 -2.94 16.48
C LEU A 158 4.11 -2.86 17.17
N TYR A 159 3.77 -3.83 18.03
CA TYR A 159 2.54 -3.82 18.81
C TYR A 159 2.46 -2.62 19.78
N LYS A 160 3.58 -2.22 20.41
CA LYS A 160 3.63 -1.01 21.24
C LYS A 160 3.37 0.24 20.41
N LEU A 161 4.00 0.37 19.23
CA LEU A 161 3.76 1.50 18.32
C LEU A 161 2.30 1.60 17.89
N VAL A 162 1.66 0.48 17.54
CA VAL A 162 0.21 0.44 17.25
C VAL A 162 -0.59 0.91 18.46
N THR A 163 -0.29 0.40 19.65
CA THR A 163 -0.99 0.78 20.89
C THR A 163 -0.83 2.27 21.19
N ILE A 164 0.40 2.78 21.12
CA ILE A 164 0.70 4.19 21.43
C ILE A 164 0.02 5.11 20.42
N SER A 165 0.09 4.81 19.12
CA SER A 165 -0.54 5.62 18.07
C SER A 165 -2.05 5.73 18.23
N HIS A 166 -2.72 4.65 18.64
CA HIS A 166 -4.17 4.64 18.82
C HIS A 166 -4.63 5.25 20.15
N LEU A 167 -3.87 5.08 21.24
CA LEU A 167 -4.27 5.52 22.56
C LEU A 167 -3.82 6.95 22.89
N ARG A 168 -2.67 7.41 22.33
CA ARG A 168 -2.08 8.70 22.68
C ARG A 168 -2.10 9.70 21.53
N TYR A 169 -1.97 9.22 20.28
CA TYR A 169 -1.79 10.11 19.12
C TYR A 169 -2.87 9.94 18.05
N LEU A 170 -4.07 9.49 18.42
CA LEU A 170 -5.18 9.35 17.49
C LEU A 170 -5.77 10.73 17.14
N ASN A 171 -5.53 11.20 15.91
CA ASN A 171 -6.13 12.41 15.36
C ASN A 171 -6.68 12.17 13.96
N GLY A 172 -7.85 11.52 13.88
CA GLY A 172 -8.43 11.00 12.64
C GLY A 172 -7.68 9.77 12.09
N ARG A 173 -6.34 9.71 12.32
CA ARG A 173 -5.44 8.60 12.00
C ARG A 173 -4.56 8.32 13.22
N PRO A 174 -4.04 7.07 13.38
CA PRO A 174 -3.11 6.71 14.45
C PRO A 174 -1.71 7.25 14.10
N LEU A 175 -1.40 8.45 14.58
CA LEU A 175 -0.15 9.15 14.27
C LEU A 175 1.03 8.59 15.07
N LEU A 176 2.23 8.71 14.51
CA LEU A 176 3.49 8.26 15.13
C LEU A 176 4.53 9.40 15.06
N PRO A 177 4.81 10.07 16.18
CA PRO A 177 5.96 10.95 16.29
C PRO A 177 7.27 10.19 16.05
N ARG A 178 8.24 10.85 15.42
CA ARG A 178 9.56 10.26 15.11
C ARG A 178 10.26 9.76 16.36
N GLU A 179 10.21 10.51 17.46
CA GLU A 179 10.82 10.13 18.74
C GLU A 179 10.23 8.82 19.28
N VAL A 180 8.91 8.64 19.18
CA VAL A 180 8.23 7.41 19.63
C VAL A 180 8.68 6.20 18.82
N ILE A 181 8.90 6.37 17.51
CA ILE A 181 9.46 5.29 16.68
C ILE A 181 10.88 4.98 17.14
N MET A 182 11.71 6.00 17.39
CA MET A 182 13.09 5.82 17.81
C MET A 182 13.22 5.16 19.20
N GLU A 183 12.35 5.48 20.14
CA GLU A 183 12.29 4.82 21.45
C GLU A 183 11.97 3.31 21.36
N HIS A 184 11.34 2.88 20.26
CA HIS A 184 10.94 1.49 20.03
C HIS A 184 11.63 0.87 18.82
N ARG A 185 12.81 1.40 18.44
CA ARG A 185 13.49 1.11 17.17
C ARG A 185 14.04 -0.32 17.08
N ASP A 186 14.38 -0.95 18.21
CA ASP A 186 15.03 -2.25 18.25
C ASP A 186 14.21 -3.34 17.54
N GLY A 187 14.87 -4.07 16.64
CA GLY A 187 14.27 -5.15 15.88
C GLY A 187 13.26 -4.71 14.81
N LEU A 188 13.20 -3.42 14.49
CA LEU A 188 12.40 -2.87 13.41
C LEU A 188 13.27 -2.48 12.21
N ILE A 189 12.71 -2.62 11.03
CA ILE A 189 13.24 -2.13 9.75
C ILE A 189 12.29 -1.06 9.24
N LEU A 190 12.80 0.13 8.92
CA LEU A 190 12.03 1.27 8.44
C LEU A 190 12.23 1.48 6.95
N GLY A 191 11.14 1.62 6.21
CA GLY A 191 11.10 1.93 4.78
C GLY A 191 10.50 3.31 4.51
N SER A 192 10.95 3.96 3.42
CA SER A 192 10.54 5.34 3.09
C SER A 192 9.11 5.47 2.55
N ALA A 193 8.41 4.34 2.36
CA ALA A 193 7.04 4.24 1.85
C ALA A 193 6.83 4.82 0.44
N CYS A 194 5.56 5.06 0.09
CA CYS A 194 5.06 5.47 -1.22
C CYS A 194 5.23 6.99 -1.49
N GLU A 195 4.48 7.52 -2.45
CA GLU A 195 4.45 8.96 -2.76
C GLU A 195 3.94 9.83 -1.59
N ALA A 196 3.19 9.20 -0.66
CA ALA A 196 2.77 9.86 0.57
C ALA A 196 3.85 9.83 1.67
N GLY A 197 5.00 9.20 1.43
CA GLY A 197 6.17 9.19 2.31
C GLY A 197 6.89 10.55 2.35
N GLU A 198 7.65 10.77 3.42
CA GLU A 198 8.37 12.04 3.63
C GLU A 198 9.41 12.30 2.55
N LEU A 199 10.19 11.28 2.17
CA LEU A 199 11.24 11.39 1.17
C LEU A 199 10.69 11.79 -0.20
N TYR A 200 9.66 11.06 -0.66
CA TYR A 200 9.06 11.34 -1.97
C TYR A 200 8.43 12.73 -2.02
N ARG A 201 7.71 13.13 -0.98
CA ARG A 201 7.12 14.48 -0.86
C ARG A 201 8.17 15.59 -0.83
N ALA A 202 9.26 15.40 -0.10
CA ALA A 202 10.36 16.36 -0.09
C ALA A 202 11.00 16.50 -1.48
N MET A 203 11.16 15.38 -2.19
CA MET A 203 11.68 15.38 -3.56
C MET A 203 10.76 16.10 -4.54
N MET A 204 9.44 15.86 -4.48
CA MET A 204 8.45 16.61 -5.28
C MET A 204 8.45 18.11 -4.97
N ALA A 205 8.69 18.47 -3.71
CA ALA A 205 8.78 19.86 -3.28
C ALA A 205 10.10 20.56 -3.71
N GLY A 206 11.04 19.82 -4.35
CA GLY A 206 12.32 20.36 -4.79
C GLY A 206 13.32 20.62 -3.65
N ALA A 207 13.26 19.82 -2.58
CA ALA A 207 14.21 19.91 -1.47
C ALA A 207 15.67 19.72 -1.97
N SER A 208 16.63 20.34 -1.26
CA SER A 208 18.06 20.19 -1.58
C SER A 208 18.55 18.76 -1.31
N GLU A 209 19.67 18.39 -1.92
CA GLU A 209 20.25 17.04 -1.74
C GLU A 209 20.58 16.77 -0.26
N GLU A 210 21.07 17.77 0.48
CA GLU A 210 21.38 17.66 1.90
C GLU A 210 20.12 17.32 2.73
N VAL A 211 18.99 17.95 2.42
CA VAL A 211 17.70 17.67 3.08
C VAL A 211 17.20 16.27 2.73
N LEU A 212 17.36 15.85 1.46
CA LEU A 212 16.97 14.51 1.03
C LEU A 212 17.85 13.43 1.70
N GLU A 213 19.15 13.68 1.85
CA GLU A 213 20.08 12.78 2.55
C GLU A 213 19.75 12.69 4.04
N GLU A 214 19.42 13.79 4.70
CA GLU A 214 18.99 13.82 6.10
C GLU A 214 17.70 12.98 6.28
N ILE A 215 16.69 13.21 5.45
CA ILE A 215 15.44 12.43 5.49
C ILE A 215 15.71 10.96 5.23
N ALA A 216 16.47 10.63 4.18
CA ALA A 216 16.76 9.24 3.80
C ALA A 216 17.59 8.51 4.87
N SER A 217 18.41 9.23 5.65
CA SER A 217 19.21 8.65 6.72
C SER A 217 18.39 8.00 7.83
N PHE A 218 17.15 8.43 8.03
CA PHE A 218 16.23 7.86 9.01
C PHE A 218 15.78 6.43 8.68
N TYR A 219 15.69 6.09 7.40
CA TYR A 219 15.18 4.82 6.90
C TYR A 219 16.31 3.80 6.74
N ASP A 220 15.99 2.49 6.85
CA ASP A 220 16.94 1.41 6.57
C ASP A 220 17.00 1.10 5.08
N TYR A 221 15.87 1.23 4.36
CA TYR A 221 15.79 1.08 2.93
C TYR A 221 14.90 2.17 2.31
N LEU A 222 15.08 2.41 1.05
CA LEU A 222 14.28 3.34 0.27
C LEU A 222 13.33 2.57 -0.64
N GLU A 223 12.19 3.17 -0.93
CA GLU A 223 11.13 2.55 -1.73
C GLU A 223 10.85 3.36 -2.98
N ILE A 224 10.67 2.66 -4.09
CA ILE A 224 10.15 3.20 -5.35
C ILE A 224 8.97 2.35 -5.82
N GLN A 225 8.04 2.98 -6.53
CA GLN A 225 6.82 2.32 -6.97
C GLN A 225 6.60 2.50 -8.48
N PRO A 226 5.80 1.61 -9.12
CA PRO A 226 5.40 1.76 -10.50
C PRO A 226 4.87 3.15 -10.81
N THR A 227 5.23 3.70 -11.98
CA THR A 227 4.73 5.02 -12.40
C THR A 227 3.21 5.08 -12.42
N GLY A 228 2.56 3.97 -12.76
CA GLY A 228 1.10 3.82 -12.74
C GLY A 228 0.46 4.12 -11.39
N ASN A 229 1.13 3.78 -10.28
CA ASN A 229 0.63 4.06 -8.94
C ASN A 229 0.45 5.56 -8.67
N ASN A 230 1.29 6.40 -9.31
CA ASN A 230 1.36 7.84 -9.12
C ASN A 230 0.73 8.64 -10.27
N MET A 231 0.07 8.00 -11.24
CA MET A 231 -0.56 8.68 -12.39
C MET A 231 -1.64 9.69 -11.99
N PHE A 232 -2.24 9.53 -10.82
CA PHE A 232 -3.19 10.53 -10.30
C PHE A 232 -2.54 11.92 -10.11
N LEU A 233 -1.24 11.99 -9.86
CA LEU A 233 -0.47 13.25 -9.80
C LEU A 233 -0.38 13.91 -11.18
N VAL A 234 -0.27 13.10 -12.25
CA VAL A 234 -0.27 13.59 -13.62
C VAL A 234 -1.67 14.09 -14.01
N HIS A 235 -2.72 13.33 -13.66
CA HIS A 235 -4.11 13.75 -13.90
C HIS A 235 -4.49 15.04 -13.14
N LYS A 236 -3.89 15.28 -11.97
CA LYS A 236 -4.05 16.52 -11.20
C LYS A 236 -3.06 17.63 -11.63
N GLU A 237 -2.32 17.44 -12.70
CA GLU A 237 -1.34 18.38 -13.25
C GLU A 237 -0.24 18.80 -12.25
N VAL A 238 0.05 17.95 -11.25
CA VAL A 238 1.10 18.18 -10.25
C VAL A 238 2.48 17.91 -10.85
N CYS A 239 2.60 16.84 -11.65
CA CYS A 239 3.85 16.46 -12.31
C CYS A 239 3.56 15.72 -13.62
N THR A 240 4.62 15.41 -14.37
CA THR A 240 4.57 14.60 -15.59
C THR A 240 5.03 13.17 -15.31
N VAL A 241 4.71 12.22 -16.21
CA VAL A 241 5.22 10.84 -16.14
C VAL A 241 6.74 10.81 -16.05
N LYS A 242 7.44 11.62 -16.88
CA LYS A 242 8.91 11.72 -16.84
C LYS A 242 9.46 12.20 -15.50
N GLN A 243 8.75 13.07 -14.81
CA GLN A 243 9.13 13.50 -13.47
C GLN A 243 8.94 12.38 -12.43
N ILE A 244 7.89 11.56 -12.55
CA ILE A 244 7.72 10.38 -11.68
C ILE A 244 8.88 9.40 -11.89
N GLU A 245 9.24 9.10 -13.15
CA GLU A 245 10.40 8.26 -13.48
C GLU A 245 11.71 8.84 -12.94
N GLU A 246 11.87 10.16 -13.03
CA GLU A 246 13.05 10.87 -12.51
C GLU A 246 13.10 10.84 -10.97
N TYR A 247 11.98 10.98 -10.27
CA TYR A 247 11.94 10.83 -8.81
C TYR A 247 12.39 9.43 -8.39
N ASN A 248 11.88 8.39 -9.04
CA ASN A 248 12.31 7.02 -8.77
C ASN A 248 13.82 6.82 -9.03
N ARG A 249 14.34 7.37 -10.13
CA ARG A 249 15.78 7.32 -10.45
C ARG A 249 16.61 8.01 -9.37
N ARG A 250 16.22 9.21 -8.96
CA ARG A 250 16.92 9.98 -7.92
C ARG A 250 16.88 9.29 -6.56
N ILE A 251 15.76 8.63 -6.19
CA ILE A 251 15.68 7.82 -4.97
C ILE A 251 16.64 6.63 -5.04
N TYR A 252 16.71 5.95 -6.17
CA TYR A 252 17.67 4.86 -6.38
C TYR A 252 19.12 5.35 -6.25
N GLU A 253 19.48 6.45 -6.91
CA GLU A 253 20.82 7.04 -6.82
C GLU A 253 21.16 7.51 -5.41
N LEU A 254 20.20 8.10 -4.70
CA LEU A 254 20.35 8.48 -3.30
C LEU A 254 20.63 7.26 -2.41
N GLY A 255 19.89 6.15 -2.61
CA GLY A 255 20.15 4.88 -1.94
C GLY A 255 21.56 4.39 -2.18
N LYS A 256 22.03 4.41 -3.41
CA LYS A 256 23.42 4.01 -3.76
C LYS A 256 24.47 4.88 -3.06
N ARG A 257 24.28 6.21 -3.03
CA ARG A 257 25.21 7.13 -2.34
C ARG A 257 25.26 6.88 -0.83
N LEU A 258 24.12 6.56 -0.21
CA LEU A 258 24.00 6.31 1.23
C LEU A 258 24.28 4.85 1.64
N GLY A 259 24.58 3.96 0.68
CA GLY A 259 24.76 2.53 0.94
C GLY A 259 23.49 1.85 1.45
N LYS A 260 22.31 2.34 1.05
CA LYS A 260 21.00 1.79 1.40
C LYS A 260 20.38 1.05 0.23
N LEU A 261 19.70 -0.07 0.50
CA LEU A 261 18.92 -0.77 -0.51
C LEU A 261 17.76 0.11 -0.98
N THR A 262 17.52 0.13 -2.28
CA THR A 262 16.28 0.65 -2.85
C THR A 262 15.47 -0.53 -3.36
N VAL A 263 14.21 -0.63 -2.94
CA VAL A 263 13.31 -1.74 -3.29
C VAL A 263 12.12 -1.22 -4.10
N ALA A 264 11.68 -2.02 -5.07
CA ALA A 264 10.47 -1.77 -5.82
C ALA A 264 9.29 -2.50 -5.18
N THR A 265 8.25 -1.77 -4.78
CA THR A 265 7.04 -2.32 -4.16
C THR A 265 5.80 -2.01 -4.99
N GLY A 266 4.78 -2.86 -4.84
CA GLY A 266 3.53 -2.69 -5.59
C GLY A 266 2.51 -1.79 -4.92
N ASP A 267 2.64 -1.55 -3.62
CA ASP A 267 1.60 -0.90 -2.81
C ASP A 267 0.22 -1.56 -3.03
N VAL A 268 0.23 -2.88 -2.86
CA VAL A 268 -0.87 -3.75 -3.28
C VAL A 268 -2.11 -3.51 -2.44
N HIS A 269 -3.23 -3.17 -3.09
CA HIS A 269 -4.53 -2.99 -2.44
C HIS A 269 -5.59 -4.00 -2.92
N PHE A 270 -5.34 -4.66 -4.05
CA PHE A 270 -6.22 -5.69 -4.62
C PHE A 270 -5.42 -6.72 -5.45
N LEU A 271 -6.05 -7.88 -5.76
CA LEU A 271 -5.33 -9.00 -6.36
C LEU A 271 -5.16 -8.90 -7.88
N ASN A 272 -6.18 -8.47 -8.60
CA ASN A 272 -6.18 -8.52 -10.06
C ASN A 272 -6.51 -7.14 -10.64
N PRO A 273 -6.03 -6.80 -11.83
CA PRO A 273 -6.31 -5.50 -12.45
C PRO A 273 -7.80 -5.14 -12.52
N GLU A 274 -8.66 -6.13 -12.77
CA GLU A 274 -10.11 -5.95 -12.84
C GLU A 274 -10.77 -5.60 -11.51
N ASP A 275 -10.09 -5.78 -10.39
CA ASP A 275 -10.62 -5.47 -9.06
C ASP A 275 -10.62 -3.97 -8.75
N ALA A 276 -9.95 -3.15 -9.56
CA ALA A 276 -9.88 -1.70 -9.40
C ALA A 276 -11.28 -1.04 -9.28
N VAL A 277 -12.26 -1.53 -10.04
CA VAL A 277 -13.64 -1.03 -10.00
C VAL A 277 -14.28 -1.22 -8.62
N TYR A 278 -13.94 -2.28 -7.90
CA TYR A 278 -14.48 -2.49 -6.55
C TYR A 278 -13.88 -1.52 -5.54
N ARG A 279 -12.61 -1.13 -5.73
CA ARG A 279 -11.98 -0.09 -4.90
C ARG A 279 -12.60 1.27 -5.16
N GLU A 280 -12.91 1.60 -6.41
CA GLU A 280 -13.65 2.80 -6.78
C GLU A 280 -15.01 2.86 -6.07
N ILE A 281 -15.77 1.77 -6.11
CA ILE A 281 -17.07 1.66 -5.40
C ILE A 281 -16.87 1.81 -3.88
N LEU A 282 -15.86 1.17 -3.30
CA LEU A 282 -15.57 1.26 -1.87
C LEU A 282 -15.24 2.70 -1.45
N GLN A 283 -14.52 3.45 -2.28
CA GLN A 283 -14.09 4.82 -2.00
C GLN A 283 -15.12 5.89 -2.41
N ALA A 284 -16.15 5.53 -3.18
CA ALA A 284 -17.17 6.46 -3.67
C ALA A 284 -17.78 7.38 -2.59
N PRO A 285 -18.01 6.94 -1.32
CA PRO A 285 -18.53 7.82 -0.28
C PRO A 285 -17.60 8.99 0.11
N TRP A 286 -16.31 8.92 -0.27
CA TRP A 286 -15.32 9.98 0.02
C TRP A 286 -15.22 11.03 -1.08
N HIS A 287 -15.81 10.77 -2.25
CA HIS A 287 -15.79 11.63 -3.43
C HIS A 287 -17.10 12.39 -3.58
N LYS A 288 -17.03 13.56 -4.22
CA LYS A 288 -18.25 14.28 -4.57
C LYS A 288 -18.95 13.57 -5.75
N PRO A 289 -20.28 13.61 -5.81
CA PRO A 289 -21.01 13.07 -6.94
C PRO A 289 -20.49 13.63 -8.28
N GLY A 290 -20.06 12.75 -9.19
CA GLY A 290 -19.51 13.13 -10.50
C GLY A 290 -18.00 13.35 -10.55
N GLU A 291 -17.28 13.29 -9.42
CA GLU A 291 -15.81 13.19 -9.41
C GLU A 291 -15.42 11.74 -9.70
N VAL A 292 -14.97 11.50 -10.94
CA VAL A 292 -14.32 10.23 -11.29
C VAL A 292 -12.85 10.37 -10.92
N GLU A 293 -12.45 9.80 -9.78
CA GLU A 293 -11.05 9.75 -9.45
C GLU A 293 -10.37 8.61 -10.21
N TYR A 294 -9.19 8.90 -10.78
CA TYR A 294 -8.36 7.86 -11.38
C TYR A 294 -7.98 6.84 -10.33
N GLN A 295 -8.35 5.57 -10.58
CA GLN A 295 -7.93 4.45 -9.73
C GLN A 295 -6.55 3.98 -10.14
N PRO A 296 -5.53 4.13 -9.27
CA PRO A 296 -4.21 3.62 -9.56
C PRO A 296 -4.22 2.08 -9.62
N PRO A 297 -3.38 1.47 -10.49
CA PRO A 297 -3.35 0.02 -10.69
C PRO A 297 -2.60 -0.70 -9.56
N LEU A 298 -3.13 -0.62 -8.32
CA LEU A 298 -2.52 -1.18 -7.11
C LEU A 298 -2.78 -2.69 -6.97
N TYR A 299 -2.72 -3.41 -8.08
CA TYR A 299 -2.93 -4.86 -8.06
C TYR A 299 -1.63 -5.61 -7.73
N TYR A 300 -1.78 -6.85 -7.25
CA TYR A 300 -0.64 -7.72 -6.98
C TYR A 300 0.01 -8.14 -8.30
N ARG A 301 1.20 -7.58 -8.61
CA ARG A 301 1.95 -7.82 -9.84
C ARG A 301 2.80 -9.07 -9.76
N THR A 302 2.93 -9.79 -10.87
CA THR A 302 3.96 -10.82 -11.04
C THR A 302 5.34 -10.19 -11.10
N THR A 303 6.37 -11.03 -11.07
CA THR A 303 7.76 -10.55 -11.19
C THR A 303 7.99 -9.89 -12.54
N GLU A 304 7.51 -10.51 -13.64
CA GLU A 304 7.65 -9.97 -14.98
C GLU A 304 6.91 -8.65 -15.17
N GLU A 305 5.69 -8.55 -14.62
CA GLU A 305 4.92 -7.31 -14.64
C GLU A 305 5.66 -6.20 -13.89
N MET A 306 6.28 -6.53 -12.75
CA MET A 306 7.03 -5.55 -11.97
C MET A 306 8.31 -5.11 -12.68
N LEU A 307 9.06 -6.03 -13.27
CA LEU A 307 10.26 -5.73 -14.08
C LEU A 307 9.91 -4.79 -15.26
N ALA A 308 8.78 -5.04 -15.92
CA ALA A 308 8.32 -4.19 -17.03
C ALA A 308 8.01 -2.75 -16.58
N GLU A 309 7.45 -2.56 -15.36
CA GLU A 309 7.17 -1.23 -14.80
C GLU A 309 8.44 -0.39 -14.56
N PHE A 310 9.58 -1.04 -14.32
CA PHE A 310 10.86 -0.37 -14.05
C PHE A 310 11.88 -0.47 -15.20
N ALA A 311 11.47 -0.94 -16.38
CA ALA A 311 12.34 -1.08 -17.56
C ALA A 311 13.03 0.24 -17.97
N TYR A 312 12.43 1.40 -17.65
CA TYR A 312 13.02 2.72 -17.91
C TYR A 312 14.30 3.00 -17.09
N LEU A 313 14.58 2.24 -16.03
CA LEU A 313 15.82 2.31 -15.25
C LEU A 313 16.97 1.50 -15.89
N GLY A 314 16.67 0.66 -16.87
CA GLY A 314 17.55 -0.36 -17.45
C GLY A 314 17.37 -1.72 -16.78
N GLU A 315 17.66 -2.80 -17.51
CA GLU A 315 17.38 -4.18 -17.09
C GLU A 315 18.08 -4.55 -15.77
N ASP A 316 19.36 -4.20 -15.61
CA ASP A 316 20.14 -4.53 -14.42
C ASP A 316 19.56 -3.85 -13.16
N VAL A 317 19.22 -2.55 -13.26
CA VAL A 317 18.65 -1.78 -12.13
C VAL A 317 17.22 -2.25 -11.83
N ALA A 318 16.41 -2.50 -12.86
CA ALA A 318 15.08 -3.05 -12.67
C ALA A 318 15.13 -4.39 -11.93
N TYR A 319 16.05 -5.29 -12.32
CA TYR A 319 16.24 -6.56 -11.64
C TYR A 319 16.77 -6.38 -10.20
N GLU A 320 17.72 -5.46 -9.99
CA GLU A 320 18.23 -5.13 -8.65
C GLU A 320 17.11 -4.73 -7.71
N VAL A 321 16.28 -3.74 -8.08
CA VAL A 321 15.25 -3.19 -7.20
C VAL A 321 14.02 -4.08 -7.04
N CYS A 322 13.65 -4.86 -8.07
CA CYS A 322 12.47 -5.71 -8.06
C CYS A 322 12.71 -7.10 -7.47
N VAL A 323 13.93 -7.66 -7.66
CA VAL A 323 14.22 -9.07 -7.36
C VAL A 323 15.35 -9.20 -6.34
N THR A 324 16.51 -8.59 -6.60
CA THR A 324 17.70 -8.78 -5.77
C THR A 324 17.52 -8.14 -4.37
N ASN A 325 17.09 -6.89 -4.33
CA ASN A 325 16.95 -6.14 -3.10
C ASN A 325 15.68 -6.52 -2.32
#